data_feef1d904a24baee48170b141e7ad519
#
_entry.id   feef1d904a24baee48170b141e7ad519
#
_cell.length_a   1.000
_cell.length_b   1.000
_cell.length_c   1.000
_cell.angle_alpha   90.00
_cell.angle_beta   90.00
_cell.angle_gamma   90.00
#
_symmetry.space_group_name_H-M   'P 1'
#
loop_
_entity.id
_entity.type
_entity.pdbx_description
1 polymer ?
#
loop_
_entity_poly.entity_id
_entity_poly.type
_entity_poly.pdbx_seq_one_letter_code
_entity_poly.pdbx_strand_id
1 'polypeptide(L)'
;MTATSVVSFFEWLGLRSVFLFLAVILILSSLIRQKGPKNFPPGPWPLPFFGNLLSLNASKIHLQLAKLAKQYGNIFSLRLERNIVVVNSFKLVKEALVQHGENFADRPEQPVSEETKKNSGLVFSNGYLWKQQRRFALSTLKHFGLGKKNLEPSIQVESTFLNEVIANTQGQPFDPQFTVNNAVSNIICCLVFGDRFDYNDSYFQTLLKLINEVFYLEGSTWAKMYNMFPWLMRRIPGPHKKILSHWETVISFIRLKIKEHQEDWDPSSPRDYIDSFLLEMEKWKDDVDAGFNEENLCYCTADLFVGGSETTATTLYWGLLYMIKYPDIQEKVQAEIDSVIGRSRQPSMADRPNMPYTDAVVHEIQRMGNIAPLNARSTTKDTELGGYTIPKGTMVMVTLHTVLFDETEWETPFTFNPGHFLDAEGKFRRRDAFMPFSGRECVWGSSWLGWSSSCSSPPFSSASPSLHPQAWSPV
;
A
#
# COMPACT_ATOMS: atom_id res chain seq x y z
N MET A 1 31.62 3.35 60.58
CA MET A 1 30.48 3.71 59.76
C MET A 1 29.80 4.91 60.38
N THR A 2 29.78 6.05 59.71
CA THR A 2 29.20 7.29 60.25
C THR A 2 27.68 7.20 60.15
N ALA A 3 26.94 7.80 61.09
CA ALA A 3 25.48 7.80 61.14
C ALA A 3 24.85 8.22 59.79
N THR A 4 25.51 9.09 59.03
CA THR A 4 25.16 9.52 57.71
C THR A 4 25.18 8.38 56.67
N SER A 5 26.08 7.42 56.75
CA SER A 5 26.14 6.29 55.80
C SER A 5 25.05 5.23 56.05
N VAL A 6 24.56 5.14 57.28
CA VAL A 6 23.44 4.25 57.64
C VAL A 6 22.09 4.84 57.17
N VAL A 7 21.89 6.14 57.36
CA VAL A 7 20.69 6.84 56.91
C VAL A 7 20.57 6.78 55.37
N SER A 8 21.65 7.06 54.62
CA SER A 8 21.66 6.97 53.17
C SER A 8 21.42 5.54 52.63
N PHE A 9 21.87 4.52 53.39
CA PHE A 9 21.62 3.12 53.05
C PHE A 9 20.15 2.74 53.24
N PHE A 10 19.50 3.20 54.31
CA PHE A 10 18.06 2.97 54.54
C PHE A 10 17.18 3.76 53.56
N GLU A 11 17.55 5.01 53.24
CA GLU A 11 16.87 5.77 52.18
C GLU A 11 17.00 5.10 50.82
N TRP A 12 18.17 4.59 50.45
CA TRP A 12 18.42 3.84 49.23
C TRP A 12 17.68 2.50 49.21
N LEU A 13 17.58 1.78 50.35
CA LEU A 13 16.78 0.56 50.48
C LEU A 13 15.29 0.87 50.38
N GLY A 14 14.82 1.98 50.95
CA GLY A 14 13.47 2.47 50.84
C GLY A 14 13.08 2.82 49.41
N LEU A 15 13.94 3.55 48.71
CA LEU A 15 13.73 3.88 47.28
C LEU A 15 13.69 2.62 46.41
N ARG A 16 14.60 1.66 46.60
CA ARG A 16 14.58 0.37 45.88
C ARG A 16 13.29 -0.41 46.12
N SER A 17 12.83 -0.47 47.35
CA SER A 17 11.60 -1.17 47.73
C SER A 17 10.38 -0.51 47.06
N VAL A 18 10.34 0.82 47.01
CA VAL A 18 9.29 1.58 46.33
C VAL A 18 9.34 1.31 44.84
N PHE A 19 10.51 1.33 44.19
CA PHE A 19 10.63 1.01 42.77
C PHE A 19 10.24 -0.43 42.46
N LEU A 20 10.65 -1.40 43.28
CA LEU A 20 10.24 -2.80 43.17
C LEU A 20 8.72 -2.97 43.31
N PHE A 21 8.12 -2.32 44.31
CA PHE A 21 6.68 -2.37 44.53
C PHE A 21 5.90 -1.74 43.36
N LEU A 22 6.32 -0.58 42.86
CA LEU A 22 5.75 0.04 41.67
C LEU A 22 5.94 -0.85 40.44
N ALA A 23 7.10 -1.46 40.25
CA ALA A 23 7.34 -2.40 39.15
C ALA A 23 6.42 -3.61 39.24
N VAL A 24 6.23 -4.19 40.42
CA VAL A 24 5.29 -5.31 40.63
C VAL A 24 3.85 -4.89 40.38
N ILE A 25 3.41 -3.73 40.87
CA ILE A 25 2.07 -3.21 40.61
C ILE A 25 1.86 -2.99 39.09
N LEU A 26 2.85 -2.41 38.45
CA LEU A 26 2.81 -2.19 37.00
C LEU A 26 2.74 -3.51 36.22
N ILE A 27 3.54 -4.50 36.62
CA ILE A 27 3.49 -5.86 36.03
C ILE A 27 2.13 -6.51 36.29
N LEU A 28 1.62 -6.51 37.51
CA LEU A 28 0.32 -7.07 37.84
C LEU A 28 -0.82 -6.36 37.12
N SER A 29 -0.80 -5.02 37.05
CA SER A 29 -1.79 -4.25 36.29
C SER A 29 -1.75 -4.57 34.80
N SER A 30 -0.55 -4.78 34.25
CA SER A 30 -0.34 -5.20 32.86
C SER A 30 -0.92 -6.61 32.64
N LEU A 31 -0.69 -7.54 33.55
CA LEU A 31 -1.22 -8.91 33.47
C LEU A 31 -2.76 -8.94 33.61
N ILE A 32 -3.33 -8.11 34.47
CA ILE A 32 -4.80 -8.01 34.64
C ILE A 32 -5.44 -7.42 33.37
N ARG A 33 -4.81 -6.42 32.77
CA ARG A 33 -5.25 -5.82 31.49
C ARG A 33 -5.13 -6.80 30.31
N GLN A 34 -4.42 -7.91 30.46
CA GLN A 34 -4.20 -8.90 29.40
C GLN A 34 -5.40 -9.84 29.17
N LYS A 35 -6.42 -9.86 30.02
CA LYS A 35 -7.64 -10.62 29.76
C LYS A 35 -8.38 -10.00 28.57
N GLY A 36 -8.28 -10.66 27.43
CA GLY A 36 -9.03 -10.30 26.22
C GLY A 36 -10.55 -10.44 26.42
N PRO A 37 -11.33 -9.96 25.46
CA PRO A 37 -12.77 -10.19 25.42
C PRO A 37 -13.11 -11.68 25.49
N LYS A 38 -14.36 -12.02 25.90
CA LYS A 38 -14.84 -13.41 25.85
C LYS A 38 -14.82 -13.89 24.40
N ASN A 39 -14.41 -15.15 24.20
CA ASN A 39 -14.32 -15.77 22.87
C ASN A 39 -13.46 -15.00 21.85
N PHE A 40 -12.33 -14.41 22.32
CA PHE A 40 -11.36 -13.72 21.47
C PHE A 40 -10.35 -14.71 20.89
N PRO A 41 -9.79 -14.49 19.66
CA PRO A 41 -8.84 -15.41 19.06
C PRO A 41 -7.60 -15.66 19.94
N PRO A 42 -7.05 -16.90 19.96
CA PRO A 42 -5.84 -17.22 20.71
C PRO A 42 -4.61 -16.47 20.14
N GLY A 43 -3.52 -16.44 20.89
CA GLY A 43 -2.29 -15.83 20.40
C GLY A 43 -1.11 -16.03 21.34
N PRO A 44 0.09 -15.58 20.93
CA PRO A 44 1.29 -15.65 21.76
C PRO A 44 1.15 -14.79 23.01
N TRP A 45 1.77 -15.26 24.11
CA TRP A 45 1.75 -14.55 25.37
C TRP A 45 2.43 -13.17 25.25
N PRO A 46 1.73 -12.07 25.55
CA PRO A 46 2.29 -10.74 25.43
C PRO A 46 3.20 -10.40 26.63
N LEU A 47 4.33 -9.74 26.36
CA LEU A 47 5.19 -9.20 27.41
C LEU A 47 4.54 -7.97 28.08
N PRO A 48 4.78 -7.74 29.39
CA PRO A 48 4.36 -6.51 30.05
C PRO A 48 4.87 -5.27 29.29
N PHE A 49 4.04 -4.25 29.10
CA PHE A 49 4.28 -2.99 28.38
C PHE A 49 4.52 -3.11 26.88
N PHE A 50 5.32 -4.06 26.43
CA PHE A 50 5.73 -4.22 25.02
C PHE A 50 4.78 -5.14 24.21
N GLY A 51 3.90 -5.88 24.91
CA GLY A 51 3.06 -6.85 24.22
C GLY A 51 3.89 -7.85 23.42
N ASN A 52 3.54 -8.02 22.14
CA ASN A 52 4.26 -8.88 21.22
C ASN A 52 5.25 -8.13 20.31
N LEU A 53 5.48 -6.82 20.54
CA LEU A 53 6.34 -5.99 19.68
C LEU A 53 7.74 -6.57 19.51
N LEU A 54 8.37 -6.97 20.62
CA LEU A 54 9.76 -7.47 20.62
C LEU A 54 9.92 -8.83 19.92
N SER A 55 8.82 -9.55 19.73
CA SER A 55 8.81 -10.82 18.98
C SER A 55 8.62 -10.63 17.48
N LEU A 56 8.36 -9.39 17.02
CA LEU A 56 8.07 -9.09 15.62
C LEU A 56 9.25 -8.34 14.97
N ASN A 57 9.78 -8.90 13.88
CA ASN A 57 10.78 -8.23 13.06
C ASN A 57 10.09 -7.31 12.04
N ALA A 58 10.42 -6.05 12.08
CA ALA A 58 9.79 -5.01 11.26
C ALA A 58 9.89 -5.27 9.75
N SER A 59 11.05 -5.75 9.27
CA SER A 59 11.30 -5.97 7.84
C SER A 59 10.69 -7.25 7.26
N LYS A 60 10.33 -8.23 8.11
CA LYS A 60 9.82 -9.54 7.69
C LYS A 60 8.52 -9.92 8.41
N ILE A 61 7.72 -8.92 8.78
CA ILE A 61 6.51 -9.13 9.59
C ILE A 61 5.50 -10.09 8.93
N HIS A 62 5.29 -9.98 7.62
CA HIS A 62 4.36 -10.86 6.88
C HIS A 62 4.78 -12.33 6.95
N LEU A 63 6.08 -12.63 6.85
CA LEU A 63 6.60 -14.00 6.99
C LEU A 63 6.47 -14.54 8.42
N GLN A 64 6.62 -13.67 9.41
CA GLN A 64 6.45 -14.06 10.82
C GLN A 64 4.98 -14.31 11.15
N LEU A 65 4.05 -13.50 10.63
CA LEU A 65 2.63 -13.73 10.79
C LEU A 65 2.21 -15.05 10.15
N ALA A 66 2.74 -15.37 8.97
CA ALA A 66 2.53 -16.68 8.34
C ALA A 66 3.05 -17.85 9.20
N LYS A 67 4.19 -17.65 9.89
CA LYS A 67 4.73 -18.63 10.84
C LYS A 67 3.86 -18.81 12.08
N LEU A 68 3.35 -17.70 12.65
CA LEU A 68 2.44 -17.73 13.79
C LEU A 68 1.10 -18.39 13.42
N ALA A 69 0.62 -18.20 12.19
CA ALA A 69 -0.59 -18.88 11.70
C ALA A 69 -0.47 -20.41 11.72
N LYS A 70 0.71 -20.97 11.46
CA LYS A 70 0.96 -22.42 11.59
C LYS A 70 0.87 -22.91 13.02
N GLN A 71 1.11 -22.03 14.02
CA GLN A 71 1.10 -22.37 15.44
C GLN A 71 -0.26 -22.13 16.11
N TYR A 72 -0.91 -21.01 15.79
CA TYR A 72 -2.14 -20.54 16.47
C TYR A 72 -3.41 -20.70 15.61
N GLY A 73 -3.27 -21.12 14.34
CA GLY A 73 -4.37 -21.22 13.38
C GLY A 73 -4.50 -19.99 12.50
N ASN A 74 -5.42 -20.08 11.52
CA ASN A 74 -5.61 -19.05 10.50
C ASN A 74 -6.23 -17.73 11.01
N ILE A 75 -6.71 -17.70 12.24
CA ILE A 75 -7.14 -16.50 12.95
C ILE A 75 -6.51 -16.53 14.34
N PHE A 76 -5.74 -15.50 14.68
CA PHE A 76 -5.10 -15.37 15.97
C PHE A 76 -4.97 -13.92 16.38
N SER A 77 -4.65 -13.67 17.65
CA SER A 77 -4.50 -12.31 18.16
C SER A 77 -3.04 -11.99 18.51
N LEU A 78 -2.69 -10.73 18.33
CA LEU A 78 -1.48 -10.11 18.86
C LEU A 78 -1.88 -8.94 19.74
N ARG A 79 -1.02 -8.63 20.70
CA ARG A 79 -1.14 -7.45 21.51
C ARG A 79 0.08 -6.56 21.28
N LEU A 80 -0.16 -5.41 20.70
CA LEU A 80 0.81 -4.33 20.65
C LEU A 80 0.35 -3.25 21.63
N GLU A 81 0.06 -2.05 21.19
CA GLU A 81 -0.64 -1.04 22.00
C GLU A 81 -2.09 -1.47 22.26
N ARG A 82 -2.73 -2.04 21.26
CA ARG A 82 -4.12 -2.55 21.25
C ARG A 82 -4.12 -4.03 20.89
N ASN A 83 -5.27 -4.68 21.09
CA ASN A 83 -5.47 -6.02 20.57
C ASN A 83 -5.60 -5.95 19.04
N ILE A 84 -4.90 -6.83 18.36
CA ILE A 84 -4.92 -6.96 16.91
C ILE A 84 -5.34 -8.38 16.59
N VAL A 85 -6.28 -8.56 15.69
CA VAL A 85 -6.65 -9.87 15.15
C VAL A 85 -5.96 -10.03 13.80
N VAL A 86 -5.28 -11.15 13.60
CA VAL A 86 -4.59 -11.49 12.36
C VAL A 86 -5.35 -12.58 11.64
N VAL A 87 -5.57 -12.39 10.33
CA VAL A 87 -6.37 -13.29 9.48
C VAL A 87 -5.50 -13.75 8.31
N ASN A 88 -5.36 -15.08 8.13
CA ASN A 88 -4.33 -15.68 7.28
C ASN A 88 -4.80 -16.64 6.19
N SER A 89 -6.07 -16.97 6.06
CA SER A 89 -6.52 -17.88 5.00
C SER A 89 -7.43 -17.19 4.00
N PHE A 90 -7.43 -17.65 2.76
CA PHE A 90 -8.33 -17.14 1.72
C PHE A 90 -9.80 -17.15 2.19
N LYS A 91 -10.25 -18.24 2.81
CA LYS A 91 -11.63 -18.37 3.32
C LYS A 91 -12.00 -17.26 4.29
N LEU A 92 -11.16 -17.03 5.33
CA LEU A 92 -11.42 -16.01 6.35
C LEU A 92 -11.25 -14.60 5.82
N VAL A 93 -10.30 -14.38 4.93
CA VAL A 93 -10.12 -13.07 4.26
C VAL A 93 -11.32 -12.74 3.37
N LYS A 94 -11.83 -13.72 2.62
CA LYS A 94 -13.06 -13.57 1.82
C LYS A 94 -14.28 -13.32 2.70
N GLU A 95 -14.40 -14.02 3.82
CA GLU A 95 -15.46 -13.81 4.82
C GLU A 95 -15.41 -12.37 5.36
N ALA A 96 -14.24 -11.92 5.84
CA ALA A 96 -14.08 -10.58 6.42
C ALA A 96 -14.26 -9.44 5.40
N LEU A 97 -13.57 -9.51 4.25
CA LEU A 97 -13.46 -8.37 3.34
C LEU A 97 -14.46 -8.36 2.19
N VAL A 98 -15.10 -9.51 1.90
CA VAL A 98 -16.05 -9.61 0.78
C VAL A 98 -17.47 -9.87 1.29
N GLN A 99 -17.64 -10.83 2.21
CA GLN A 99 -18.97 -11.17 2.72
C GLN A 99 -19.46 -10.18 3.78
N HIS A 100 -18.56 -9.76 4.68
CA HIS A 100 -18.85 -8.83 5.78
C HIS A 100 -18.04 -7.51 5.66
N GLY A 101 -17.71 -7.07 4.44
CA GLY A 101 -16.82 -5.94 4.18
C GLY A 101 -17.19 -4.66 4.94
N GLU A 102 -18.48 -4.38 5.13
CA GLU A 102 -18.95 -3.21 5.89
C GLU A 102 -18.55 -3.26 7.37
N ASN A 103 -18.43 -4.47 7.96
CA ASN A 103 -18.03 -4.63 9.36
C ASN A 103 -16.52 -4.35 9.55
N PHE A 104 -15.75 -4.41 8.46
CA PHE A 104 -14.30 -4.21 8.43
C PHE A 104 -13.90 -3.03 7.51
N ALA A 105 -14.79 -2.06 7.35
CA ALA A 105 -14.58 -0.95 6.42
C ALA A 105 -13.66 0.14 6.98
N ASP A 106 -13.61 0.32 8.30
CA ASP A 106 -12.84 1.39 8.92
C ASP A 106 -11.33 1.14 8.85
N ARG A 107 -10.58 2.23 8.92
CA ARG A 107 -9.12 2.21 9.07
C ARG A 107 -8.74 2.34 10.53
N PRO A 108 -7.72 1.60 10.99
CA PRO A 108 -7.23 1.76 12.34
C PRO A 108 -6.57 3.13 12.51
N GLU A 109 -6.88 3.78 13.62
CA GLU A 109 -6.20 5.00 14.02
C GLU A 109 -4.73 4.69 14.35
N GLN A 110 -3.82 5.45 13.78
CA GLN A 110 -2.38 5.36 14.03
C GLN A 110 -1.81 6.76 14.25
N PRO A 111 -1.10 7.00 15.36
CA PRO A 111 -0.57 8.32 15.69
C PRO A 111 0.23 9.01 14.59
N VAL A 112 1.07 8.28 13.84
CA VAL A 112 1.78 8.83 12.69
C VAL A 112 0.80 9.30 11.61
N SER A 113 -0.22 8.50 11.29
CA SER A 113 -1.20 8.85 10.26
C SER A 113 -2.12 9.99 10.70
N GLU A 114 -2.46 10.06 11.99
CA GLU A 114 -3.24 11.19 12.54
C GLU A 114 -2.49 12.51 12.38
N GLU A 115 -1.18 12.52 12.66
CA GLU A 115 -0.37 13.74 12.54
C GLU A 115 -0.07 14.12 11.09
N THR A 116 0.10 13.15 10.20
CA THR A 116 0.43 13.42 8.79
C THR A 116 -0.80 13.64 7.92
N LYS A 117 -1.92 13.00 8.20
CA LYS A 117 -3.10 12.91 7.32
C LYS A 117 -4.42 13.34 7.97
N LYS A 118 -4.41 13.66 9.27
CA LYS A 118 -5.53 14.22 10.04
C LYS A 118 -6.87 13.49 9.84
N ASN A 119 -6.83 12.17 9.67
CA ASN A 119 -8.00 11.33 9.36
C ASN A 119 -8.79 11.79 8.13
N SER A 120 -8.12 12.45 7.19
CA SER A 120 -8.67 12.96 5.93
C SER A 120 -8.25 12.08 4.74
N GLY A 121 -8.69 12.43 3.55
CA GLY A 121 -8.37 11.76 2.30
C GLY A 121 -9.21 10.51 2.04
N LEU A 122 -8.71 9.65 1.17
CA LEU A 122 -9.35 8.41 0.72
C LEU A 122 -8.87 7.18 1.46
N VAL A 123 -7.65 7.23 2.03
CA VAL A 123 -6.99 6.08 2.65
C VAL A 123 -7.21 6.03 4.15
N PHE A 124 -7.19 7.17 4.84
CA PHE A 124 -7.22 7.23 6.31
C PHE A 124 -8.51 7.77 6.91
N SER A 125 -9.45 8.24 6.09
CA SER A 125 -10.79 8.64 6.56
C SER A 125 -11.70 7.43 6.78
N ASN A 126 -12.73 7.62 7.60
CA ASN A 126 -13.68 6.60 8.00
C ASN A 126 -15.14 7.08 7.87
N GLY A 127 -16.09 6.17 7.97
CA GLY A 127 -17.51 6.46 8.12
C GLY A 127 -18.15 7.17 6.91
N TYR A 128 -18.95 8.19 7.17
CA TYR A 128 -19.71 8.93 6.16
C TYR A 128 -18.79 9.71 5.22
N LEU A 129 -17.80 10.44 5.75
CA LEU A 129 -16.80 11.16 4.98
C LEU A 129 -16.12 10.24 3.96
N TRP A 130 -15.59 9.11 4.41
CA TRP A 130 -14.95 8.15 3.51
C TRP A 130 -15.89 7.64 2.40
N LYS A 131 -17.15 7.34 2.72
CA LYS A 131 -18.12 6.87 1.72
C LYS A 131 -18.36 7.90 0.63
N GLN A 132 -18.53 9.18 0.99
CA GLN A 132 -18.75 10.25 0.03
C GLN A 132 -17.51 10.50 -0.82
N GLN A 133 -16.35 10.65 -0.20
CA GLN A 133 -15.10 10.89 -0.88
C GLN A 133 -14.72 9.74 -1.83
N ARG A 134 -14.86 8.51 -1.39
CA ARG A 134 -14.63 7.33 -2.22
C ARG A 134 -15.58 7.27 -3.43
N ARG A 135 -16.88 7.51 -3.21
CA ARG A 135 -17.87 7.52 -4.29
C ARG A 135 -17.54 8.57 -5.34
N PHE A 136 -17.24 9.77 -4.89
CA PHE A 136 -16.84 10.87 -5.76
C PHE A 136 -15.57 10.52 -6.53
N ALA A 137 -14.50 10.14 -5.85
CA ALA A 137 -13.23 9.83 -6.47
C ALA A 137 -13.34 8.73 -7.53
N LEU A 138 -14.06 7.62 -7.24
CA LEU A 138 -14.26 6.54 -8.23
C LEU A 138 -15.07 6.98 -9.44
N SER A 139 -16.09 7.83 -9.27
CA SER A 139 -16.89 8.34 -10.40
C SER A 139 -16.09 9.29 -11.27
N THR A 140 -15.35 10.20 -10.65
CA THR A 140 -14.52 11.22 -11.31
C THR A 140 -13.37 10.58 -12.10
N LEU A 141 -12.64 9.67 -11.48
CA LEU A 141 -11.54 8.98 -12.18
C LEU A 141 -12.04 8.11 -13.34
N LYS A 142 -13.20 7.45 -13.19
CA LYS A 142 -13.85 6.77 -14.32
C LYS A 142 -14.26 7.73 -15.43
N HIS A 143 -14.65 8.95 -15.09
CA HIS A 143 -14.96 9.99 -16.08
C HIS A 143 -13.72 10.37 -16.88
N PHE A 144 -12.58 10.60 -16.20
CA PHE A 144 -11.31 10.93 -16.84
C PHE A 144 -10.59 9.74 -17.47
N GLY A 145 -11.17 8.56 -17.44
CA GLY A 145 -10.69 7.44 -18.24
C GLY A 145 -10.04 6.32 -17.46
N LEU A 146 -10.07 6.34 -16.12
CA LEU A 146 -9.59 5.20 -15.35
C LEU A 146 -10.36 3.91 -15.75
N GLY A 147 -9.61 2.93 -16.27
CA GLY A 147 -10.20 1.70 -16.80
C GLY A 147 -10.95 1.86 -18.12
N LYS A 148 -10.77 2.96 -18.83
CA LYS A 148 -11.37 3.26 -20.15
C LYS A 148 -10.29 3.70 -21.15
N LYS A 149 -10.68 3.78 -22.45
CA LYS A 149 -9.79 4.19 -23.53
C LYS A 149 -9.25 5.63 -23.41
N ASN A 150 -9.87 6.50 -22.65
CA ASN A 150 -9.50 7.93 -22.60
C ASN A 150 -8.11 8.18 -21.99
N LEU A 151 -7.62 7.31 -21.11
CA LEU A 151 -6.27 7.41 -20.53
C LEU A 151 -5.19 6.77 -21.41
N GLU A 152 -5.58 5.97 -22.39
CA GLU A 152 -4.66 5.26 -23.29
C GLU A 152 -3.67 6.19 -24.00
N PRO A 153 -4.07 7.36 -24.56
CA PRO A 153 -3.13 8.29 -25.16
C PRO A 153 -2.03 8.76 -24.21
N SER A 154 -2.36 9.10 -22.96
CA SER A 154 -1.38 9.53 -21.97
C SER A 154 -0.38 8.43 -21.65
N ILE A 155 -0.83 7.17 -21.54
CA ILE A 155 0.07 6.03 -21.31
C ILE A 155 0.96 5.77 -22.53
N GLN A 156 0.42 5.88 -23.75
CA GLN A 156 1.20 5.72 -24.97
C GLN A 156 2.29 6.79 -25.10
N VAL A 157 1.98 8.03 -24.73
CA VAL A 157 2.97 9.12 -24.67
C VAL A 157 4.07 8.79 -23.64
N GLU A 158 3.71 8.44 -22.41
CA GLU A 158 4.72 8.11 -21.38
C GLU A 158 5.50 6.84 -21.73
N SER A 159 4.90 5.86 -22.37
CA SER A 159 5.60 4.68 -22.90
C SER A 159 6.64 5.06 -23.97
N THR A 160 6.36 6.05 -24.79
CA THR A 160 7.34 6.56 -25.77
C THR A 160 8.54 7.21 -25.08
N PHE A 161 8.30 8.09 -24.11
CA PHE A 161 9.38 8.70 -23.31
C PHE A 161 10.21 7.65 -22.57
N LEU A 162 9.56 6.67 -21.94
CA LEU A 162 10.25 5.58 -21.27
C LEU A 162 11.15 4.79 -22.23
N ASN A 163 10.65 4.47 -23.43
CA ASN A 163 11.41 3.78 -24.44
C ASN A 163 12.60 4.59 -24.95
N GLU A 164 12.45 5.92 -25.13
CA GLU A 164 13.54 6.81 -25.49
C GLU A 164 14.65 6.82 -24.42
N VAL A 165 14.29 6.91 -23.13
CA VAL A 165 15.26 6.86 -22.04
C VAL A 165 16.00 5.53 -22.03
N ILE A 166 15.29 4.40 -22.21
CA ILE A 166 15.90 3.07 -22.27
C ILE A 166 16.81 2.95 -23.51
N ALA A 167 16.37 3.41 -24.67
CA ALA A 167 17.19 3.38 -25.89
C ALA A 167 18.49 4.19 -25.75
N ASN A 168 18.44 5.33 -25.06
CA ASN A 168 19.59 6.18 -24.80
C ASN A 168 20.66 5.54 -23.91
N THR A 169 20.36 4.44 -23.20
CA THR A 169 21.34 3.66 -22.46
C THR A 169 22.30 2.89 -23.37
N GLN A 170 21.96 2.72 -24.67
CA GLN A 170 22.76 1.99 -25.66
C GLN A 170 23.18 0.59 -25.20
N GLY A 171 22.29 -0.10 -24.47
CA GLY A 171 22.53 -1.44 -23.94
C GLY A 171 23.42 -1.49 -22.69
N GLN A 172 23.79 -0.35 -22.12
CA GLN A 172 24.50 -0.32 -20.84
C GLN A 172 23.54 -0.68 -19.69
N PRO A 173 24.01 -1.41 -18.67
CA PRO A 173 23.23 -1.71 -17.48
C PRO A 173 22.83 -0.42 -16.77
N PHE A 174 21.56 -0.30 -16.39
CA PHE A 174 21.02 0.82 -15.62
C PHE A 174 19.96 0.35 -14.63
N ASP A 175 19.68 1.19 -13.62
CA ASP A 175 18.58 0.98 -12.70
C ASP A 175 17.30 1.65 -13.25
N PRO A 176 16.28 0.88 -13.65
CA PRO A 176 15.06 1.42 -14.21
C PRO A 176 14.10 1.98 -13.17
N GLN A 177 14.35 1.81 -11.87
CA GLN A 177 13.40 2.14 -10.81
C GLN A 177 12.91 3.58 -10.92
N PHE A 178 13.85 4.51 -10.99
CA PHE A 178 13.50 5.93 -11.02
C PHE A 178 12.80 6.34 -12.34
N THR A 179 13.23 5.79 -13.47
CA THR A 179 12.64 6.06 -14.78
C THR A 179 11.21 5.55 -14.88
N VAL A 180 10.97 4.32 -14.39
CA VAL A 180 9.63 3.74 -14.32
C VAL A 180 8.74 4.54 -13.36
N ASN A 181 9.28 4.97 -12.23
CA ASN A 181 8.51 5.80 -11.28
C ASN A 181 8.11 7.15 -11.89
N ASN A 182 8.98 7.81 -12.64
CA ASN A 182 8.64 9.04 -13.37
C ASN A 182 7.50 8.82 -14.37
N ALA A 183 7.60 7.79 -15.22
CA ALA A 183 6.58 7.49 -16.22
C ALA A 183 5.21 7.23 -15.59
N VAL A 184 5.17 6.37 -14.57
CA VAL A 184 3.92 6.05 -13.86
C VAL A 184 3.35 7.28 -13.16
N SER A 185 4.19 8.04 -12.46
CA SER A 185 3.76 9.26 -11.76
C SER A 185 3.19 10.30 -12.70
N ASN A 186 3.73 10.46 -13.91
CA ASN A 186 3.21 11.36 -14.92
C ASN A 186 1.81 10.96 -15.43
N ILE A 187 1.55 9.65 -15.57
CA ILE A 187 0.21 9.18 -15.92
C ILE A 187 -0.79 9.56 -14.83
N ILE A 188 -0.40 9.44 -13.54
CA ILE A 188 -1.22 9.89 -12.43
C ILE A 188 -1.40 11.41 -12.43
N CYS A 189 -0.33 12.16 -12.70
CA CYS A 189 -0.36 13.61 -12.77
C CYS A 189 -1.36 14.11 -13.83
N CYS A 190 -1.41 13.49 -15.00
CA CYS A 190 -2.41 13.82 -16.02
C CYS A 190 -3.86 13.67 -15.52
N LEU A 191 -4.13 12.70 -14.63
CA LEU A 191 -5.49 12.52 -14.09
C LEU A 191 -5.81 13.45 -12.92
N VAL A 192 -4.80 13.78 -12.13
CA VAL A 192 -4.99 14.46 -10.85
C VAL A 192 -4.74 15.95 -10.97
N PHE A 193 -3.73 16.34 -11.74
CA PHE A 193 -3.29 17.72 -11.95
C PHE A 193 -3.53 18.22 -13.39
N GLY A 194 -4.06 17.38 -14.29
CA GLY A 194 -4.30 17.72 -15.69
C GLY A 194 -3.04 17.89 -16.53
N ASP A 195 -1.85 17.71 -15.98
CA ASP A 195 -0.58 18.01 -16.61
C ASP A 195 0.48 16.94 -16.33
N ARG A 196 1.59 16.96 -17.07
CA ARG A 196 2.76 16.10 -16.91
C ARG A 196 3.99 16.92 -16.56
N PHE A 197 4.98 16.29 -15.92
CA PHE A 197 6.26 16.88 -15.56
C PHE A 197 7.39 16.35 -16.46
N ASP A 198 8.37 17.19 -16.76
CA ASP A 198 9.59 16.74 -17.45
C ASP A 198 10.38 15.80 -16.55
N TYR A 199 11.01 14.76 -17.16
CA TYR A 199 11.83 13.80 -16.41
C TYR A 199 13.08 14.45 -15.80
N ASN A 200 13.52 15.62 -16.29
CA ASN A 200 14.61 16.40 -15.75
C ASN A 200 14.16 17.49 -14.75
N ASP A 201 12.87 17.60 -14.45
CA ASP A 201 12.37 18.53 -13.44
C ASP A 201 12.89 18.11 -12.05
N SER A 202 13.83 18.90 -11.55
CA SER A 202 14.52 18.61 -10.28
C SER A 202 13.60 18.67 -9.07
N TYR A 203 12.55 19.49 -9.13
CA TYR A 203 11.58 19.60 -8.05
C TYR A 203 10.68 18.36 -8.00
N PHE A 204 10.15 17.96 -9.14
CA PHE A 204 9.36 16.74 -9.26
C PHE A 204 10.15 15.48 -8.88
N GLN A 205 11.40 15.39 -9.35
CA GLN A 205 12.30 14.30 -8.94
C GLN A 205 12.56 14.27 -7.44
N THR A 206 12.73 15.43 -6.82
CA THR A 206 12.89 15.51 -5.36
C THR A 206 11.63 15.03 -4.64
N LEU A 207 10.45 15.42 -5.12
CA LEU A 207 9.16 14.97 -4.58
C LEU A 207 9.02 13.45 -4.60
N LEU A 208 9.33 12.81 -5.73
CA LEU A 208 9.28 11.34 -5.85
C LEU A 208 10.26 10.64 -4.89
N LYS A 209 11.47 11.19 -4.72
CA LYS A 209 12.45 10.68 -3.74
C LYS A 209 11.95 10.79 -2.31
N LEU A 210 11.31 11.91 -1.95
CA LEU A 210 10.74 12.09 -0.61
C LEU A 210 9.60 11.11 -0.35
N ILE A 211 8.73 10.86 -1.32
CA ILE A 211 7.65 9.87 -1.20
C ILE A 211 8.23 8.46 -0.95
N ASN A 212 9.24 8.07 -1.71
CA ASN A 212 9.91 6.77 -1.52
C ASN A 212 10.55 6.67 -0.12
N GLU A 213 11.24 7.74 0.35
CA GLU A 213 11.82 7.78 1.69
C GLU A 213 10.74 7.70 2.78
N VAL A 214 9.58 8.31 2.59
CA VAL A 214 8.44 8.19 3.51
C VAL A 214 8.00 6.74 3.66
N PHE A 215 7.76 6.02 2.57
CA PHE A 215 7.36 4.61 2.64
C PHE A 215 8.40 3.74 3.36
N TYR A 216 9.69 3.97 3.08
CA TYR A 216 10.77 3.28 3.77
C TYR A 216 10.75 3.56 5.28
N LEU A 217 10.59 4.82 5.67
CA LEU A 217 10.57 5.24 7.07
C LEU A 217 9.31 4.79 7.80
N GLU A 218 8.12 4.80 7.17
CA GLU A 218 6.87 4.28 7.74
C GLU A 218 6.96 2.77 8.00
N GLY A 219 7.70 2.03 7.18
CA GLY A 219 8.02 0.61 7.40
C GLY A 219 8.99 0.35 8.57
N SER A 220 9.70 1.36 9.02
CA SER A 220 10.78 1.23 10.01
C SER A 220 10.31 0.93 11.44
N THR A 221 11.24 0.48 12.29
CA THR A 221 11.01 0.31 13.73
C THR A 221 10.69 1.65 14.40
N TRP A 222 11.23 2.78 13.91
CA TRP A 222 10.98 4.10 14.47
C TRP A 222 9.52 4.53 14.34
N ALA A 223 8.89 4.29 13.19
CA ALA A 223 7.46 4.56 13.00
C ALA A 223 6.58 3.67 13.90
N LYS A 224 6.95 2.41 14.08
CA LYS A 224 6.25 1.48 14.99
C LYS A 224 6.37 1.90 16.45
N MET A 225 7.56 2.35 16.87
CA MET A 225 7.76 2.92 18.20
C MET A 225 6.98 4.21 18.39
N TYR A 226 6.89 5.04 17.33
CA TYR A 226 6.06 6.25 17.37
C TYR A 226 4.59 5.92 17.58
N ASN A 227 4.05 4.95 16.84
CA ASN A 227 2.66 4.51 17.00
C ASN A 227 2.39 3.91 18.38
N MET A 228 3.37 3.28 19.03
CA MET A 228 3.21 2.66 20.34
C MET A 228 3.40 3.66 21.50
N PHE A 229 4.33 4.60 21.37
CA PHE A 229 4.68 5.56 22.44
C PHE A 229 4.74 7.00 21.93
N PRO A 230 3.66 7.56 21.36
CA PRO A 230 3.68 8.86 20.69
C PRO A 230 4.12 9.99 21.63
N TRP A 231 3.68 9.94 22.90
CA TRP A 231 4.05 10.95 23.92
C TRP A 231 5.56 11.03 24.18
N LEU A 232 6.27 9.90 24.08
CA LEU A 232 7.72 9.83 24.23
C LEU A 232 8.43 10.24 22.94
N MET A 233 8.02 9.64 21.82
CA MET A 233 8.67 9.79 20.54
C MET A 233 8.58 11.22 19.98
N ARG A 234 7.53 11.96 20.30
CA ARG A 234 7.42 13.40 19.98
C ARG A 234 8.56 14.22 20.58
N ARG A 235 9.15 13.77 21.71
CA ARG A 235 10.22 14.47 22.44
C ARG A 235 11.62 14.03 22.03
N ILE A 236 11.75 12.85 21.43
CA ILE A 236 13.05 12.28 21.04
C ILE A 236 13.37 12.67 19.60
N PRO A 237 14.61 13.12 19.27
CA PRO A 237 15.04 13.28 17.89
C PRO A 237 15.20 11.91 17.23
N GLY A 238 14.87 11.82 15.93
CA GLY A 238 15.04 10.56 15.21
C GLY A 238 14.39 10.56 13.82
N PRO A 239 14.59 9.46 13.05
CA PRO A 239 14.11 9.35 11.67
C PRO A 239 12.60 9.51 11.51
N HIS A 240 11.80 9.20 12.52
CA HIS A 240 10.35 9.40 12.50
C HIS A 240 9.93 10.86 12.26
N LYS A 241 10.76 11.84 12.67
CA LYS A 241 10.48 13.26 12.40
C LYS A 241 10.60 13.61 10.93
N LYS A 242 11.43 12.88 10.18
CA LYS A 242 11.51 13.06 8.72
C LYS A 242 10.21 12.65 8.02
N ILE A 243 9.47 11.68 8.54
CA ILE A 243 8.16 11.31 7.99
C ILE A 243 7.25 12.53 7.96
N LEU A 244 7.16 13.24 9.09
CA LEU A 244 6.32 14.44 9.21
C LEU A 244 6.78 15.55 8.25
N SER A 245 8.09 15.84 8.20
CA SER A 245 8.63 16.90 7.34
C SER A 245 8.50 16.58 5.85
N HIS A 246 8.67 15.31 5.45
CA HIS A 246 8.51 14.90 4.06
C HIS A 246 7.05 14.96 3.63
N TRP A 247 6.12 14.50 4.46
CA TRP A 247 4.69 14.66 4.20
C TRP A 247 4.30 16.14 4.09
N GLU A 248 4.82 17.01 4.94
CA GLU A 248 4.55 18.46 4.84
C GLU A 248 5.02 19.02 3.50
N THR A 249 6.18 18.58 2.99
CA THR A 249 6.68 18.97 1.67
C THR A 249 5.75 18.49 0.55
N VAL A 250 5.29 17.23 0.59
CA VAL A 250 4.33 16.68 -0.39
C VAL A 250 3.01 17.44 -0.36
N ILE A 251 2.48 17.69 0.83
CA ILE A 251 1.23 18.44 1.01
C ILE A 251 1.37 19.90 0.54
N SER A 252 2.52 20.54 0.77
CA SER A 252 2.80 21.90 0.30
C SER A 252 2.83 21.98 -1.23
N PHE A 253 3.41 20.99 -1.91
CA PHE A 253 3.36 20.87 -3.36
C PHE A 253 1.91 20.77 -3.87
N ILE A 254 1.10 19.93 -3.25
CA ILE A 254 -0.29 19.73 -3.66
C ILE A 254 -1.12 21.00 -3.42
N ARG A 255 -0.91 21.69 -2.30
CA ARG A 255 -1.57 22.99 -2.06
C ARG A 255 -1.22 24.02 -3.12
N LEU A 256 0.05 24.05 -3.55
CA LEU A 256 0.45 24.92 -4.66
C LEU A 256 -0.33 24.60 -5.93
N LYS A 257 -0.43 23.31 -6.30
CA LYS A 257 -1.19 22.86 -7.47
C LYS A 257 -2.68 23.17 -7.38
N ILE A 258 -3.29 23.01 -6.21
CA ILE A 258 -4.69 23.39 -5.98
C ILE A 258 -4.86 24.90 -6.18
N LYS A 259 -3.94 25.71 -5.67
CA LYS A 259 -4.00 27.15 -5.83
C LYS A 259 -3.87 27.58 -7.31
N GLU A 260 -2.96 26.98 -8.06
CA GLU A 260 -2.83 27.19 -9.51
C GLU A 260 -4.15 26.90 -10.22
N HIS A 261 -4.84 25.80 -9.88
CA HIS A 261 -6.16 25.45 -10.45
C HIS A 261 -7.25 26.47 -10.08
N GLN A 262 -7.23 26.97 -8.84
CA GLN A 262 -8.21 27.99 -8.40
C GLN A 262 -8.07 29.34 -9.14
N GLU A 263 -6.85 29.67 -9.61
CA GLU A 263 -6.58 30.91 -10.35
C GLU A 263 -7.16 30.91 -11.77
N ASP A 264 -7.26 29.76 -12.41
CA ASP A 264 -7.73 29.58 -13.80
C ASP A 264 -8.94 28.63 -13.93
N TRP A 265 -9.65 28.37 -12.83
CA TRP A 265 -10.74 27.40 -12.77
C TRP A 265 -11.96 27.81 -13.62
N ASP A 266 -12.38 26.89 -14.50
CA ASP A 266 -13.62 26.97 -15.26
C ASP A 266 -14.61 25.87 -14.83
N PRO A 267 -15.68 26.21 -14.09
CA PRO A 267 -16.69 25.25 -13.64
C PRO A 267 -17.41 24.51 -14.78
N SER A 268 -17.42 25.07 -15.99
CA SER A 268 -18.11 24.47 -17.15
C SER A 268 -17.30 23.34 -17.80
N SER A 269 -15.98 23.28 -17.58
CA SER A 269 -15.08 22.35 -18.24
C SER A 269 -13.98 21.83 -17.30
N PRO A 270 -14.31 20.98 -16.31
CA PRO A 270 -13.31 20.40 -15.41
C PRO A 270 -12.27 19.58 -16.19
N ARG A 271 -10.99 19.90 -16.01
CA ARG A 271 -9.86 19.28 -16.73
C ARG A 271 -9.39 17.97 -16.08
N ASP A 272 -9.54 17.87 -14.75
CA ASP A 272 -8.94 16.83 -13.93
C ASP A 272 -9.70 16.61 -12.61
N TYR A 273 -9.07 15.84 -11.71
CA TYR A 273 -9.64 15.55 -10.38
C TYR A 273 -9.80 16.79 -9.51
N ILE A 274 -8.80 17.70 -9.50
CA ILE A 274 -8.84 18.92 -8.69
C ILE A 274 -9.99 19.80 -9.14
N ASP A 275 -10.12 20.10 -10.43
CA ASP A 275 -11.21 20.92 -10.96
C ASP A 275 -12.59 20.32 -10.62
N SER A 276 -12.71 18.99 -10.75
CA SER A 276 -13.98 18.31 -10.42
C SER A 276 -14.29 18.37 -8.94
N PHE A 277 -13.28 18.32 -8.06
CA PHE A 277 -13.49 18.44 -6.63
C PHE A 277 -13.89 19.87 -6.25
N LEU A 278 -13.27 20.88 -6.84
CA LEU A 278 -13.67 22.29 -6.66
C LEU A 278 -15.14 22.51 -7.03
N LEU A 279 -15.60 21.93 -8.14
CA LEU A 279 -17.01 21.95 -8.52
C LEU A 279 -17.91 21.24 -7.50
N GLU A 280 -17.46 20.15 -6.92
CA GLU A 280 -18.24 19.40 -5.93
C GLU A 280 -18.30 20.13 -4.58
N MET A 281 -17.25 20.88 -4.21
CA MET A 281 -17.26 21.73 -3.01
C MET A 281 -18.40 22.74 -3.03
N GLU A 282 -18.70 23.35 -4.19
CA GLU A 282 -19.83 24.29 -4.35
C GLU A 282 -21.19 23.61 -4.11
N LYS A 283 -21.34 22.35 -4.55
CA LYS A 283 -22.60 21.59 -4.41
C LYS A 283 -22.85 21.13 -2.98
N TRP A 284 -21.78 20.79 -2.23
CA TRP A 284 -21.86 20.20 -0.89
C TRP A 284 -21.53 21.17 0.25
N LYS A 285 -21.52 22.47 -0.03
CA LYS A 285 -21.17 23.51 0.98
C LYS A 285 -22.01 23.48 2.27
N ASP A 286 -23.23 22.96 2.19
CA ASP A 286 -24.16 22.87 3.32
C ASP A 286 -23.99 21.57 4.12
N ASP A 287 -23.26 20.55 3.60
CA ASP A 287 -22.96 19.29 4.27
C ASP A 287 -21.46 19.18 4.58
N VAL A 288 -21.08 19.76 5.72
CA VAL A 288 -19.67 19.77 6.18
C VAL A 288 -19.15 18.37 6.45
N ASP A 289 -20.01 17.44 6.87
CA ASP A 289 -19.63 16.07 7.21
C ASP A 289 -19.29 15.21 5.97
N ALA A 290 -19.73 15.64 4.77
CA ALA A 290 -19.35 15.01 3.53
C ALA A 290 -17.87 15.24 3.17
N GLY A 291 -17.23 16.25 3.79
CA GLY A 291 -15.80 16.50 3.68
C GLY A 291 -15.35 17.12 2.36
N PHE A 292 -16.24 17.79 1.61
CA PHE A 292 -15.87 18.54 0.42
C PHE A 292 -15.34 19.91 0.80
N ASN A 293 -14.09 19.95 1.24
CA ASN A 293 -13.38 21.16 1.63
C ASN A 293 -11.93 21.10 1.13
N GLU A 294 -11.24 22.24 1.12
CA GLU A 294 -9.89 22.39 0.58
C GLU A 294 -8.86 21.50 1.28
N GLU A 295 -8.96 21.35 2.61
CA GLU A 295 -8.06 20.48 3.36
C GLU A 295 -8.20 19.03 2.90
N ASN A 296 -9.43 18.53 2.80
CA ASN A 296 -9.68 17.16 2.35
C ASN A 296 -9.38 16.97 0.85
N LEU A 297 -9.59 17.98 0.00
CA LEU A 297 -9.12 17.98 -1.39
C LEU A 297 -7.62 17.71 -1.43
N CYS A 298 -6.85 18.42 -0.61
CA CYS A 298 -5.40 18.23 -0.56
C CYS A 298 -5.00 16.79 -0.21
N TYR A 299 -5.62 16.19 0.81
CA TYR A 299 -5.32 14.82 1.21
C TYR A 299 -5.84 13.77 0.23
N CYS A 300 -7.01 13.96 -0.37
CA CYS A 300 -7.51 13.08 -1.43
C CYS A 300 -6.58 13.08 -2.64
N THR A 301 -6.12 14.25 -3.05
CA THR A 301 -5.14 14.44 -4.13
C THR A 301 -3.81 13.76 -3.82
N ALA A 302 -3.32 13.91 -2.57
CA ALA A 302 -2.12 13.22 -2.09
C ALA A 302 -2.27 11.69 -2.15
N ASP A 303 -3.39 11.18 -1.64
CA ASP A 303 -3.67 9.73 -1.64
C ASP A 303 -3.72 9.15 -3.05
N LEU A 304 -4.30 9.87 -4.01
CA LEU A 304 -4.34 9.48 -5.41
C LEU A 304 -2.96 9.48 -6.05
N PHE A 305 -2.22 10.57 -5.89
CA PHE A 305 -0.90 10.72 -6.46
C PHE A 305 0.08 9.67 -5.91
N VAL A 306 0.19 9.59 -4.59
CA VAL A 306 1.13 8.67 -3.92
C VAL A 306 0.72 7.21 -4.12
N GLY A 307 -0.56 6.90 -3.91
CA GLY A 307 -1.06 5.53 -4.02
C GLY A 307 -1.01 4.97 -5.44
N GLY A 308 -1.24 5.80 -6.46
CA GLY A 308 -1.20 5.40 -7.86
C GLY A 308 0.21 5.27 -8.41
N SER A 309 1.13 6.12 -7.98
CA SER A 309 2.51 6.18 -8.49
C SER A 309 3.35 5.02 -7.99
N GLU A 310 3.62 4.95 -6.70
CA GLU A 310 4.61 4.05 -6.11
C GLU A 310 4.23 2.57 -6.26
N THR A 311 2.97 2.21 -6.04
CA THR A 311 2.53 0.81 -6.12
C THR A 311 2.62 0.26 -7.54
N THR A 312 2.24 1.06 -8.53
CA THR A 312 2.28 0.69 -9.95
C THR A 312 3.71 0.60 -10.45
N ALA A 313 4.55 1.60 -10.13
CA ALA A 313 5.96 1.60 -10.49
C ALA A 313 6.71 0.40 -9.92
N THR A 314 6.50 0.07 -8.64
CA THR A 314 7.09 -1.09 -7.99
C THR A 314 6.63 -2.39 -8.65
N THR A 315 5.36 -2.51 -9.03
CA THR A 315 4.85 -3.70 -9.73
C THR A 315 5.52 -3.89 -11.10
N LEU A 316 5.67 -2.81 -11.87
CA LEU A 316 6.37 -2.84 -13.16
C LEU A 316 7.85 -3.19 -12.99
N TYR A 317 8.48 -2.65 -11.97
CA TYR A 317 9.86 -2.97 -11.63
C TYR A 317 10.05 -4.47 -11.31
N TRP A 318 9.16 -5.08 -10.51
CA TRP A 318 9.13 -6.52 -10.31
C TRP A 318 8.87 -7.29 -11.61
N GLY A 319 8.01 -6.77 -12.49
CA GLY A 319 7.76 -7.33 -13.82
C GLY A 319 9.04 -7.42 -14.65
N LEU A 320 9.81 -6.34 -14.73
CA LEU A 320 11.10 -6.30 -15.41
C LEU A 320 12.08 -7.35 -14.82
N LEU A 321 12.15 -7.42 -13.49
CA LEU A 321 13.03 -8.38 -12.81
C LEU A 321 12.63 -9.84 -13.11
N TYR A 322 11.33 -10.16 -13.14
CA TYR A 322 10.87 -11.49 -13.49
C TYR A 322 11.12 -11.82 -14.96
N MET A 323 10.97 -10.88 -15.88
CA MET A 323 11.30 -11.11 -17.29
C MET A 323 12.79 -11.44 -17.49
N ILE A 324 13.68 -10.74 -16.78
CA ILE A 324 15.13 -11.05 -16.79
C ILE A 324 15.41 -12.42 -16.20
N LYS A 325 14.72 -12.77 -15.11
CA LYS A 325 14.95 -14.03 -14.39
C LYS A 325 14.39 -15.26 -15.10
N TYR A 326 13.35 -15.09 -15.91
CA TYR A 326 12.64 -16.16 -16.62
C TYR A 326 12.58 -15.87 -18.14
N PRO A 327 13.71 -16.03 -18.86
CA PRO A 327 13.81 -15.65 -20.27
C PRO A 327 12.88 -16.45 -21.19
N ASP A 328 12.58 -17.69 -20.86
CA ASP A 328 11.60 -18.53 -21.59
C ASP A 328 10.17 -17.97 -21.50
N ILE A 329 9.79 -17.35 -20.37
CA ILE A 329 8.51 -16.67 -20.22
C ILE A 329 8.53 -15.36 -20.99
N GLN A 330 9.63 -14.60 -20.93
CA GLN A 330 9.82 -13.37 -21.68
C GLN A 330 9.67 -13.61 -23.19
N GLU A 331 10.31 -14.67 -23.73
CA GLU A 331 10.23 -15.04 -25.14
C GLU A 331 8.77 -15.32 -25.58
N LYS A 332 8.01 -16.04 -24.76
CA LYS A 332 6.58 -16.31 -25.05
C LYS A 332 5.73 -15.03 -25.04
N VAL A 333 5.99 -14.13 -24.09
CA VAL A 333 5.31 -12.81 -24.04
C VAL A 333 5.63 -12.01 -25.30
N GLN A 334 6.91 -11.96 -25.72
CA GLN A 334 7.32 -11.27 -26.93
C GLN A 334 6.69 -11.89 -28.18
N ALA A 335 6.64 -13.20 -28.29
CA ALA A 335 6.01 -13.90 -29.40
C ALA A 335 4.51 -13.58 -29.50
N GLU A 336 3.79 -13.53 -28.36
CA GLU A 336 2.38 -13.15 -28.35
C GLU A 336 2.19 -11.68 -28.77
N ILE A 337 3.02 -10.75 -28.25
CA ILE A 337 3.01 -9.33 -28.64
C ILE A 337 3.28 -9.17 -30.15
N ASP A 338 4.32 -9.82 -30.67
CA ASP A 338 4.66 -9.75 -32.10
C ASP A 338 3.53 -10.32 -32.98
N SER A 339 2.84 -11.37 -32.52
CA SER A 339 1.71 -11.99 -33.23
C SER A 339 0.46 -11.13 -33.25
N VAL A 340 0.10 -10.45 -32.15
CA VAL A 340 -1.18 -9.74 -32.00
C VAL A 340 -1.05 -8.28 -32.39
N ILE A 341 0.04 -7.63 -32.00
CA ILE A 341 0.26 -6.18 -32.18
C ILE A 341 1.19 -5.93 -33.36
N GLY A 342 2.24 -6.74 -33.50
CA GLY A 342 3.33 -6.50 -34.44
C GLY A 342 4.25 -5.37 -33.97
N ARG A 343 5.10 -4.88 -34.89
CA ARG A 343 6.12 -3.87 -34.60
C ARG A 343 5.79 -2.47 -35.13
N SER A 344 4.64 -2.30 -35.81
CA SER A 344 4.29 -1.08 -36.54
C SER A 344 3.40 -0.12 -35.78
N ARG A 345 2.78 -0.56 -34.70
CA ARG A 345 1.87 0.26 -33.90
C ARG A 345 2.10 0.09 -32.41
N GLN A 346 1.60 1.03 -31.63
CA GLN A 346 1.60 0.91 -30.17
C GLN A 346 0.49 -0.05 -29.69
N PRO A 347 0.65 -0.68 -28.52
CA PRO A 347 -0.38 -1.47 -27.85
C PRO A 347 -1.63 -0.65 -27.55
N SER A 348 -2.79 -1.33 -27.58
CA SER A 348 -4.07 -0.79 -27.17
C SER A 348 -4.77 -1.72 -26.19
N MET A 349 -5.65 -1.17 -25.35
CA MET A 349 -6.52 -1.98 -24.47
C MET A 349 -7.40 -2.97 -25.24
N ALA A 350 -7.68 -2.69 -26.51
CA ALA A 350 -8.41 -3.60 -27.38
C ALA A 350 -7.63 -4.88 -27.72
N ASP A 351 -6.32 -4.90 -27.56
CA ASP A 351 -5.48 -6.07 -27.83
C ASP A 351 -5.53 -7.10 -26.69
N ARG A 352 -5.77 -6.66 -25.47
CA ARG A 352 -5.73 -7.48 -24.25
C ARG A 352 -6.53 -8.79 -24.33
N PRO A 353 -7.76 -8.84 -24.87
CA PRO A 353 -8.52 -10.09 -24.99
C PRO A 353 -7.84 -11.15 -25.88
N ASN A 354 -6.95 -10.71 -26.78
CA ASN A 354 -6.20 -11.57 -27.70
C ASN A 354 -4.79 -11.92 -27.18
N MET A 355 -4.46 -11.52 -25.96
CA MET A 355 -3.15 -11.73 -25.31
C MET A 355 -3.28 -12.47 -23.97
N PRO A 356 -3.88 -13.68 -23.96
CA PRO A 356 -4.18 -14.40 -22.72
C PRO A 356 -2.91 -14.78 -21.93
N TYR A 357 -1.81 -15.09 -22.59
CA TYR A 357 -0.55 -15.45 -21.93
C TYR A 357 0.08 -14.24 -21.25
N THR A 358 0.15 -13.10 -21.94
CA THR A 358 0.63 -11.84 -21.38
C THR A 358 -0.23 -11.38 -20.20
N ASP A 359 -1.56 -11.50 -20.31
CA ASP A 359 -2.48 -11.19 -19.20
C ASP A 359 -2.22 -12.10 -17.99
N ALA A 360 -1.97 -13.41 -18.23
CA ALA A 360 -1.58 -14.35 -17.18
C ALA A 360 -0.25 -13.99 -16.52
N VAL A 361 0.75 -13.58 -17.31
CA VAL A 361 2.06 -13.13 -16.80
C VAL A 361 1.90 -11.89 -15.94
N VAL A 362 1.10 -10.91 -16.34
CA VAL A 362 0.83 -9.70 -15.54
C VAL A 362 0.20 -10.05 -14.19
N HIS A 363 -0.78 -10.96 -14.17
CA HIS A 363 -1.41 -11.41 -12.93
C HIS A 363 -0.42 -12.16 -12.03
N GLU A 364 0.46 -12.97 -12.62
CA GLU A 364 1.49 -13.69 -11.87
C GLU A 364 2.56 -12.76 -11.30
N ILE A 365 2.93 -11.69 -12.01
CA ILE A 365 3.80 -10.62 -11.48
C ILE A 365 3.16 -10.00 -10.23
N GLN A 366 1.87 -9.69 -10.27
CA GLN A 366 1.17 -9.10 -9.13
C GLN A 366 1.06 -10.09 -7.96
N ARG A 367 0.85 -11.38 -8.24
CA ARG A 367 0.78 -12.43 -7.22
C ARG A 367 2.13 -12.60 -6.52
N MET A 368 3.18 -12.83 -7.28
CA MET A 368 4.53 -13.10 -6.76
C MET A 368 5.20 -11.84 -6.21
N GLY A 369 5.00 -10.68 -6.85
CA GLY A 369 5.52 -9.40 -6.39
C GLY A 369 4.92 -8.96 -5.05
N ASN A 370 3.66 -9.33 -4.80
CA ASN A 370 2.99 -9.18 -3.50
C ASN A 370 3.28 -7.83 -2.83
N ILE A 371 3.07 -6.74 -3.57
CA ILE A 371 3.46 -5.37 -3.19
C ILE A 371 2.79 -4.92 -1.88
N ALA A 372 1.58 -5.39 -1.62
CA ALA A 372 0.82 -5.11 -0.40
C ALA A 372 0.61 -6.39 0.42
N PRO A 373 1.64 -6.94 1.09
CA PRO A 373 1.55 -8.23 1.78
C PRO A 373 0.59 -8.23 2.98
N LEU A 374 0.29 -7.06 3.52
CA LEU A 374 -0.56 -6.84 4.69
C LEU A 374 -1.56 -5.73 4.43
N ASN A 375 -2.78 -5.90 4.91
CA ASN A 375 -3.80 -4.85 4.90
C ASN A 375 -4.40 -4.72 6.32
N ALA A 376 -4.41 -3.51 6.84
CA ALA A 376 -4.98 -3.20 8.15
C ALA A 376 -6.38 -2.59 8.01
N ARG A 377 -7.34 -3.13 8.75
CA ARG A 377 -8.71 -2.66 8.85
C ARG A 377 -9.10 -2.51 10.32
N SER A 378 -10.19 -1.85 10.58
CA SER A 378 -10.80 -1.76 11.91
C SER A 378 -12.26 -2.16 11.84
N THR A 379 -12.75 -2.81 12.90
CA THR A 379 -14.16 -3.22 12.97
C THR A 379 -15.04 -2.03 13.27
N THR A 380 -16.11 -1.84 12.48
CA THR A 380 -17.11 -0.76 12.63
C THR A 380 -18.11 -1.04 13.75
N LYS A 381 -18.29 -2.30 14.11
CA LYS A 381 -19.17 -2.81 15.18
C LYS A 381 -18.66 -4.15 15.71
N ASP A 382 -19.21 -4.61 16.83
CA ASP A 382 -18.96 -5.96 17.30
C ASP A 382 -19.36 -6.94 16.21
N THR A 383 -18.48 -7.88 15.87
CA THR A 383 -18.67 -8.80 14.74
C THR A 383 -18.12 -10.18 15.05
N GLU A 384 -18.60 -11.18 14.36
CA GLU A 384 -18.07 -12.54 14.41
C GLU A 384 -17.23 -12.83 13.17
N LEU A 385 -16.10 -13.53 13.37
CA LEU A 385 -15.24 -13.99 12.29
C LEU A 385 -14.57 -15.31 12.69
N GLY A 386 -14.73 -16.34 11.87
CA GLY A 386 -14.12 -17.64 12.13
C GLY A 386 -14.53 -18.26 13.47
N GLY A 387 -15.73 -17.96 13.99
CA GLY A 387 -16.25 -18.44 15.28
C GLY A 387 -15.78 -17.65 16.50
N TYR A 388 -15.05 -16.55 16.32
CA TYR A 388 -14.61 -15.67 17.40
C TYR A 388 -15.36 -14.34 17.38
N THR A 389 -15.54 -13.75 18.56
CA THR A 389 -16.15 -12.43 18.71
C THR A 389 -15.07 -11.35 18.69
N ILE A 390 -15.17 -10.41 17.74
CA ILE A 390 -14.23 -9.31 17.57
C ILE A 390 -14.96 -8.00 17.91
N PRO A 391 -14.57 -7.30 18.99
CA PRO A 391 -15.21 -6.05 19.40
C PRO A 391 -15.00 -4.93 18.38
N LYS A 392 -15.91 -3.95 18.38
CA LYS A 392 -15.78 -2.70 17.63
C LYS A 392 -14.44 -2.02 17.91
N GLY A 393 -13.85 -1.40 16.87
CA GLY A 393 -12.58 -0.70 16.96
C GLY A 393 -11.35 -1.60 17.04
N THR A 394 -11.54 -2.94 16.94
CA THR A 394 -10.41 -3.88 16.90
C THR A 394 -9.70 -3.78 15.55
N MET A 395 -8.38 -3.60 15.58
CA MET A 395 -7.57 -3.68 14.36
C MET A 395 -7.54 -5.12 13.85
N VAL A 396 -7.89 -5.30 12.59
CA VAL A 396 -7.83 -6.59 11.89
C VAL A 396 -6.76 -6.50 10.80
N MET A 397 -5.69 -7.25 10.98
CA MET A 397 -4.58 -7.33 10.03
C MET A 397 -4.79 -8.54 9.11
N VAL A 398 -5.08 -8.27 7.86
CA VAL A 398 -5.26 -9.29 6.83
C VAL A 398 -3.91 -9.55 6.16
N THR A 399 -3.47 -10.80 6.17
CA THR A 399 -2.24 -11.21 5.51
C THR A 399 -2.51 -11.64 4.07
N LEU A 400 -2.46 -10.68 3.13
CA LEU A 400 -2.61 -10.98 1.70
C LEU A 400 -1.50 -11.90 1.20
N HIS A 401 -0.32 -11.82 1.80
CA HIS A 401 0.79 -12.73 1.53
C HIS A 401 0.36 -14.20 1.68
N THR A 402 -0.30 -14.56 2.79
CA THR A 402 -0.70 -15.96 3.00
C THR A 402 -1.76 -16.43 2.02
N VAL A 403 -2.61 -15.54 1.51
CA VAL A 403 -3.60 -15.84 0.49
C VAL A 403 -2.96 -16.06 -0.89
N LEU A 404 -2.01 -15.20 -1.26
CA LEU A 404 -1.33 -15.26 -2.56
C LEU A 404 -0.31 -16.40 -2.66
N PHE A 405 0.07 -16.99 -1.51
CA PHE A 405 1.01 -18.12 -1.43
C PHE A 405 0.39 -19.36 -0.75
N ASP A 406 -0.94 -19.44 -0.69
CA ASP A 406 -1.67 -20.56 -0.08
C ASP A 406 -1.51 -21.83 -0.95
N GLU A 407 -0.93 -22.88 -0.37
CA GLU A 407 -0.71 -24.17 -1.04
C GLU A 407 -2.03 -24.88 -1.38
N THR A 408 -3.15 -24.51 -0.77
CA THR A 408 -4.48 -25.05 -1.07
C THR A 408 -5.14 -24.37 -2.26
N GLU A 409 -4.69 -23.16 -2.61
CA GLU A 409 -5.26 -22.34 -3.67
C GLU A 409 -4.36 -22.28 -4.93
N TRP A 410 -3.06 -22.48 -4.77
CA TRP A 410 -2.07 -22.35 -5.84
C TRP A 410 -1.28 -23.63 -6.01
N GLU A 411 -1.19 -24.11 -7.22
CA GLU A 411 -0.52 -25.39 -7.57
C GLU A 411 1.00 -25.34 -7.30
N THR A 412 1.62 -24.20 -7.56
CA THR A 412 3.06 -23.96 -7.34
C THR A 412 3.29 -22.59 -6.69
N PRO A 413 2.87 -22.38 -5.42
CA PRO A 413 2.71 -21.06 -4.81
C PRO A 413 4.00 -20.23 -4.78
N PHE A 414 5.18 -20.87 -4.69
CA PHE A 414 6.48 -20.21 -4.57
C PHE A 414 7.26 -20.15 -5.90
N THR A 415 6.64 -20.59 -7.00
CA THR A 415 7.24 -20.56 -8.35
C THR A 415 6.51 -19.52 -9.20
N PHE A 416 7.26 -18.75 -9.99
CA PHE A 416 6.67 -17.84 -10.97
C PHE A 416 6.10 -18.68 -12.13
N ASN A 417 4.80 -18.86 -12.14
CA ASN A 417 4.10 -19.76 -13.05
C ASN A 417 2.84 -19.09 -13.63
N PRO A 418 2.90 -18.48 -14.82
CA PRO A 418 1.72 -17.93 -15.49
C PRO A 418 0.58 -18.93 -15.71
N GLY A 419 0.87 -20.25 -15.71
CA GLY A 419 -0.12 -21.31 -15.80
C GLY A 419 -1.20 -21.27 -14.71
N HIS A 420 -0.94 -20.63 -13.57
CA HIS A 420 -1.96 -20.40 -12.56
C HIS A 420 -3.19 -19.66 -13.10
N PHE A 421 -3.01 -18.82 -14.12
CA PHE A 421 -4.03 -17.97 -14.74
C PHE A 421 -4.42 -18.41 -16.16
N LEU A 422 -4.06 -19.63 -16.55
CA LEU A 422 -4.46 -20.21 -17.83
C LEU A 422 -5.30 -21.48 -17.61
N ASP A 423 -6.26 -21.71 -18.47
CA ASP A 423 -6.99 -22.97 -18.54
C ASP A 423 -6.25 -23.97 -19.47
N ALA A 424 -6.82 -25.18 -19.66
CA ALA A 424 -6.23 -26.24 -20.48
C ALA A 424 -6.10 -25.85 -21.96
N GLU A 425 -6.93 -24.93 -22.43
CA GLU A 425 -6.95 -24.39 -23.79
C GLU A 425 -6.05 -23.16 -23.97
N GLY A 426 -5.31 -22.75 -22.90
CA GLY A 426 -4.44 -21.57 -22.91
C GLY A 426 -5.16 -20.23 -22.83
N LYS A 427 -6.45 -20.21 -22.50
CA LYS A 427 -7.21 -18.96 -22.30
C LYS A 427 -7.04 -18.47 -20.88
N PHE A 428 -7.14 -17.15 -20.71
CA PHE A 428 -7.05 -16.54 -19.38
C PHE A 428 -8.22 -16.96 -18.48
N ARG A 429 -7.91 -17.46 -17.28
CA ARG A 429 -8.87 -17.78 -16.21
C ARG A 429 -8.66 -16.92 -14.99
N ARG A 430 -9.72 -16.41 -14.41
CA ARG A 430 -9.66 -15.71 -13.11
C ARG A 430 -9.55 -16.71 -11.96
N ARG A 431 -8.83 -16.31 -10.92
CA ARG A 431 -8.72 -17.06 -9.66
C ARG A 431 -9.36 -16.25 -8.53
N ASP A 432 -10.26 -16.82 -7.77
CA ASP A 432 -10.91 -16.16 -6.63
C ASP A 432 -9.91 -15.76 -5.55
N ALA A 433 -8.87 -16.57 -5.34
CA ALA A 433 -7.80 -16.32 -4.39
C ALA A 433 -6.81 -15.21 -4.85
N PHE A 434 -6.96 -14.71 -6.07
CA PHE A 434 -6.16 -13.59 -6.54
C PHE A 434 -6.66 -12.27 -5.95
N MET A 435 -6.09 -11.90 -4.79
CA MET A 435 -6.47 -10.73 -4.00
C MET A 435 -5.27 -9.81 -3.70
N PRO A 436 -4.47 -9.39 -4.70
CA PRO A 436 -3.25 -8.62 -4.46
C PRO A 436 -3.50 -7.23 -3.86
N PHE A 437 -4.76 -6.75 -3.95
CA PHE A 437 -5.20 -5.43 -3.47
C PHE A 437 -6.30 -5.51 -2.41
N SER A 438 -6.46 -6.66 -1.72
CA SER A 438 -7.54 -6.88 -0.77
C SER A 438 -8.91 -7.19 -1.44
N GLY A 439 -10.04 -7.02 -0.71
CA GLY A 439 -11.38 -7.37 -1.20
C GLY A 439 -11.95 -6.39 -2.25
N ARG A 440 -13.27 -6.56 -2.55
CA ARG A 440 -14.00 -5.76 -3.55
C ARG A 440 -13.87 -4.24 -3.41
N GLU A 441 -13.52 -3.75 -2.23
CA GLU A 441 -13.36 -2.31 -1.98
C GLU A 441 -12.06 -1.72 -2.52
N CYS A 442 -11.07 -2.52 -2.89
CA CYS A 442 -9.81 -2.07 -3.48
C CYS A 442 -9.86 -2.02 -5.02
N VAL A 443 -10.86 -1.36 -5.56
CA VAL A 443 -11.03 -1.16 -7.03
C VAL A 443 -9.87 -0.36 -7.66
N TRP A 444 -9.11 0.37 -6.84
CA TRP A 444 -8.04 1.26 -7.29
C TRP A 444 -6.86 0.50 -7.90
N GLY A 445 -6.27 -0.42 -7.18
CA GLY A 445 -5.07 -1.11 -7.64
C GLY A 445 -5.32 -2.02 -8.84
N SER A 446 -6.44 -2.74 -8.87
CA SER A 446 -6.74 -3.69 -9.96
C SER A 446 -7.06 -3.00 -11.29
N SER A 447 -7.72 -1.83 -11.26
CA SER A 447 -8.01 -1.06 -12.48
C SER A 447 -6.77 -0.39 -13.04
N TRP A 448 -5.89 0.13 -12.17
CA TRP A 448 -4.65 0.79 -12.57
C TRP A 448 -3.62 -0.16 -13.14
N LEU A 449 -3.31 -1.23 -12.43
CA LEU A 449 -2.26 -2.17 -12.81
C LEU A 449 -2.67 -3.04 -14.00
N GLY A 450 -3.93 -3.45 -14.06
CA GLY A 450 -4.44 -4.19 -15.23
C GLY A 450 -4.37 -3.37 -16.51
N TRP A 451 -4.45 -2.05 -16.40
CA TRP A 451 -4.45 -1.16 -17.53
C TRP A 451 -3.03 -0.68 -17.91
N SER A 452 -2.23 -0.19 -16.97
CA SER A 452 -0.86 0.25 -17.21
C SER A 452 0.05 -0.88 -17.69
N SER A 453 -0.13 -2.11 -17.18
CA SER A 453 0.65 -3.26 -17.63
C SER A 453 0.26 -3.74 -19.02
N SER A 454 -0.97 -3.54 -19.46
CA SER A 454 -1.39 -3.90 -20.81
C SER A 454 -0.89 -2.93 -21.88
N CYS A 455 -0.69 -1.66 -21.52
CA CYS A 455 -0.21 -0.63 -22.44
C CYS A 455 1.31 -0.39 -22.37
N SER A 456 1.95 -0.75 -21.27
CA SER A 456 3.38 -0.49 -21.06
C SER A 456 4.30 -1.66 -21.43
N SER A 457 3.85 -2.58 -22.30
CA SER A 457 4.75 -3.55 -22.91
C SER A 457 5.59 -2.83 -23.98
N PRO A 458 6.78 -2.31 -23.67
CA PRO A 458 7.63 -1.71 -24.70
C PRO A 458 8.07 -2.79 -25.68
N PRO A 459 8.39 -2.46 -26.91
CA PRO A 459 9.02 -3.40 -27.83
C PRO A 459 10.47 -3.66 -27.36
N PHE A 460 10.61 -4.56 -26.39
CA PHE A 460 11.93 -5.04 -25.93
C PHE A 460 12.66 -5.91 -26.98
N SER A 461 12.42 -5.67 -28.25
CA SER A 461 12.92 -6.52 -29.32
C SER A 461 14.37 -6.27 -29.75
N SER A 462 15.08 -5.29 -29.18
CA SER A 462 16.46 -4.99 -29.61
C SER A 462 17.48 -4.73 -28.49
N ALA A 463 17.10 -4.69 -27.24
CA ALA A 463 18.05 -4.59 -26.14
C ALA A 463 18.47 -6.01 -25.69
N SER A 464 19.65 -6.45 -26.12
CA SER A 464 20.26 -7.69 -25.63
C SER A 464 20.35 -7.72 -24.10
N PRO A 465 20.18 -8.88 -23.45
CA PRO A 465 20.19 -9.02 -22.00
C PRO A 465 21.62 -8.92 -21.47
N SER A 466 22.10 -7.74 -21.19
CA SER A 466 23.38 -7.52 -20.49
C SER A 466 23.20 -6.96 -19.09
N LEU A 467 22.05 -7.24 -18.46
CA LEU A 467 21.84 -6.95 -17.03
C LEU A 467 22.52 -8.06 -16.21
N HIS A 468 23.64 -7.75 -15.59
CA HIS A 468 24.44 -8.71 -14.83
C HIS A 468 23.76 -9.01 -13.48
N PRO A 469 23.57 -10.32 -13.08
CA PRO A 469 22.85 -10.70 -11.86
C PRO A 469 23.51 -10.27 -10.54
N GLN A 470 24.72 -9.74 -10.56
CA GLN A 470 25.49 -9.44 -9.34
C GLN A 470 25.18 -8.07 -8.69
N ALA A 471 24.34 -7.21 -9.29
CA ALA A 471 23.95 -5.94 -8.70
C ALA A 471 22.80 -6.04 -7.67
N TRP A 472 22.26 -7.22 -7.44
CA TRP A 472 21.02 -7.44 -6.71
C TRP A 472 21.19 -8.45 -5.58
N SER A 473 21.78 -8.03 -4.47
CA SER A 473 21.53 -8.71 -3.19
C SER A 473 20.31 -8.07 -2.53
N PRO A 474 19.29 -8.83 -2.16
CA PRO A 474 18.16 -8.27 -1.42
C PRO A 474 18.62 -7.87 -0.02
N VAL A 475 18.50 -6.59 0.31
CA VAL A 475 18.63 -6.05 1.67
C VAL A 475 17.35 -6.35 2.45
#